data_ed8bd28f9f646e9d5406c1d851d599dc
#
_entry.id   ed8bd28f9f646e9d5406c1d851d599dc
#
_cell.length_a   1.000
_cell.length_b   1.000
_cell.length_c   1.000
_cell.angle_alpha   90.00
_cell.angle_beta   90.00
_cell.angle_gamma   90.00
#
_symmetry.space_group_name_H-M   'P 1'
#
loop_
_entity.id
_entity.type
_entity.pdbx_description
1 polymer ?
#
loop_
_entity_poly.entity_id
_entity_poly.type
_entity_poly.pdbx_seq_one_letter_code
_entity_poly.pdbx_strand_id
1 'polypeptide(L)'
;MAGTLHLVAVPIGNHDDLTLRARETLGRVAVVAAEDTRHFATLARYHGIGSRAISYHDHNEETRTPELMARLAAGDDVALVSDAGTPLISDPGYRLVRAAIEAGIRITSLPGASAITTALAASGLPPHPFRFLGFLPRTAASRGAALASVSRDEATLVAFEAPRRLTDAVRDAIEILDDRQACLARNLTKPHERYQRGTLSTLLSELEGEGEVRGECTIVIGGAAGGRADRAAAMADAELLLAGGAPARAVQDLLVQRHGLSKRAAYALVLRLRGR
;
A
#
# COMPACT_ATOMS: atom_id res chain seq x y z
N MET A 1 15.33 3.68 34.15
CA MET A 1 14.32 4.19 33.15
C MET A 1 14.01 3.03 32.22
N ALA A 2 12.79 2.90 31.77
CA ALA A 2 12.43 1.88 30.77
C ALA A 2 13.21 2.14 29.45
N GLY A 3 13.47 1.06 28.70
CA GLY A 3 14.08 1.14 27.39
C GLY A 3 13.12 1.65 26.31
N THR A 4 13.59 1.71 25.06
CA THR A 4 12.83 2.19 23.90
C THR A 4 12.57 1.05 22.94
N LEU A 5 11.33 0.94 22.43
CA LEU A 5 10.97 0.09 21.29
C LEU A 5 11.24 0.85 19.98
N HIS A 6 12.17 0.36 19.19
CA HIS A 6 12.51 0.91 17.87
C HIS A 6 11.86 0.08 16.77
N LEU A 7 10.95 0.69 15.99
CA LEU A 7 10.42 0.09 14.77
C LEU A 7 11.38 0.47 13.64
N VAL A 8 12.08 -0.51 13.06
CA VAL A 8 13.17 -0.23 12.12
C VAL A 8 12.83 -0.76 10.76
N ALA A 9 12.65 0.16 9.80
CA ALA A 9 12.51 -0.21 8.40
C ALA A 9 13.82 -0.78 7.86
N VAL A 10 13.72 -1.92 7.16
CA VAL A 10 14.83 -2.64 6.54
C VAL A 10 14.69 -2.64 5.01
N PRO A 11 15.75 -2.94 4.25
CA PRO A 11 15.71 -2.98 2.80
C PRO A 11 14.62 -3.88 2.22
N ILE A 12 14.08 -3.51 1.06
CA ILE A 12 13.08 -4.30 0.33
C ILE A 12 13.70 -5.12 -0.82
N GLY A 13 15.02 -5.06 -0.98
CA GLY A 13 15.70 -5.79 -2.05
C GLY A 13 17.19 -5.46 -2.18
N ASN A 14 17.57 -4.21 -1.96
CA ASN A 14 18.96 -3.76 -1.99
C ASN A 14 19.44 -3.45 -0.57
N HIS A 15 20.44 -4.16 -0.09
CA HIS A 15 20.96 -3.99 1.27
C HIS A 15 21.45 -2.56 1.55
N ASP A 16 21.89 -1.82 0.52
CA ASP A 16 22.36 -0.43 0.65
C ASP A 16 21.23 0.57 0.98
N ASP A 17 19.97 0.16 0.86
CA ASP A 17 18.82 0.98 1.27
C ASP A 17 18.61 1.02 2.80
N LEU A 18 19.45 0.36 3.59
CA LEU A 18 19.43 0.50 5.04
C LEU A 18 19.95 1.88 5.45
N THR A 19 19.14 2.66 6.12
CA THR A 19 19.58 4.00 6.55
C THR A 19 20.70 3.92 7.60
N LEU A 20 21.59 4.93 7.61
CA LEU A 20 22.68 5.01 8.61
C LEU A 20 22.14 4.91 10.02
N ARG A 21 21.05 5.64 10.34
CA ARG A 21 20.42 5.60 11.66
C ARG A 21 19.85 4.23 12.01
N ALA A 22 19.24 3.52 11.02
CA ALA A 22 18.76 2.16 11.23
C ALA A 22 19.93 1.21 11.56
N ARG A 23 21.02 1.26 10.79
CA ARG A 23 22.23 0.47 11.05
C ARG A 23 22.81 0.72 12.45
N GLU A 24 22.96 1.99 12.82
CA GLU A 24 23.46 2.36 14.15
C GLU A 24 22.53 1.88 15.28
N THR A 25 21.22 2.05 15.11
CA THR A 25 20.22 1.60 16.09
C THR A 25 20.26 0.08 16.24
N LEU A 26 20.24 -0.66 15.14
CA LEU A 26 20.34 -2.11 15.13
C LEU A 26 21.64 -2.62 15.76
N GLY A 27 22.74 -1.87 15.64
CA GLY A 27 24.04 -2.22 16.23
C GLY A 27 24.14 -2.02 17.75
N ARG A 28 23.27 -1.20 18.34
CA ARG A 28 23.36 -0.85 19.79
C ARG A 28 22.24 -1.40 20.66
N VAL A 29 21.10 -1.84 20.09
CA VAL A 29 20.00 -2.39 20.88
C VAL A 29 20.39 -3.71 21.54
N ALA A 30 19.80 -4.00 22.70
CA ALA A 30 20.07 -5.24 23.42
C ALA A 30 19.58 -6.48 22.69
N VAL A 31 18.48 -6.34 21.91
CA VAL A 31 17.90 -7.43 21.14
C VAL A 31 17.13 -6.89 19.93
N VAL A 32 17.20 -7.64 18.83
CA VAL A 32 16.37 -7.43 17.64
C VAL A 32 15.29 -8.51 17.59
N ALA A 33 14.03 -8.10 17.63
CA ALA A 33 12.88 -8.94 17.35
C ALA A 33 12.68 -8.98 15.82
N ALA A 34 13.04 -10.09 15.19
CA ALA A 34 13.01 -10.26 13.73
C ALA A 34 11.96 -11.29 13.31
N GLU A 35 11.25 -11.04 12.24
CA GLU A 35 10.27 -11.97 11.67
C GLU A 35 10.94 -13.29 11.30
N ASP A 36 11.99 -13.27 10.47
CA ASP A 36 12.90 -14.38 10.23
C ASP A 36 14.34 -14.00 10.65
N THR A 37 14.84 -14.64 11.69
CA THR A 37 16.20 -14.39 12.20
C THR A 37 17.30 -14.74 11.21
N ARG A 38 17.05 -15.65 10.26
CA ARG A 38 18.00 -16.03 9.21
C ARG A 38 18.11 -14.91 8.15
N HIS A 39 16.98 -14.30 7.82
CA HIS A 39 16.91 -13.14 6.93
C HIS A 39 17.66 -11.96 7.55
N PHE A 40 17.33 -11.64 8.80
CA PHE A 40 18.03 -10.60 9.55
C PHE A 40 19.53 -10.87 9.66
N ALA A 41 19.96 -12.12 9.90
CA ALA A 41 21.39 -12.47 10.01
C ALA A 41 22.16 -12.17 8.70
N THR A 42 21.52 -12.28 7.54
CA THR A 42 22.14 -11.93 6.25
C THR A 42 22.35 -10.41 6.15
N LEU A 43 21.34 -9.61 6.50
CA LEU A 43 21.43 -8.15 6.56
C LEU A 43 22.48 -7.70 7.59
N ALA A 44 22.45 -8.29 8.78
CA ALA A 44 23.37 -7.99 9.88
C ALA A 44 24.83 -8.25 9.48
N ARG A 45 25.11 -9.37 8.81
CA ARG A 45 26.44 -9.70 8.29
C ARG A 45 26.91 -8.68 7.25
N TYR A 46 26.05 -8.29 6.32
CA TYR A 46 26.37 -7.31 5.30
C TYR A 46 26.79 -5.95 5.90
N HIS A 47 26.09 -5.51 6.93
CA HIS A 47 26.32 -4.21 7.58
C HIS A 47 27.22 -4.22 8.81
N GLY A 48 27.74 -5.38 9.22
CA GLY A 48 28.57 -5.52 10.42
C GLY A 48 27.80 -5.28 11.73
N ILE A 49 26.49 -5.65 11.79
CA ILE A 49 25.63 -5.53 12.95
C ILE A 49 25.81 -6.77 13.82
N GLY A 50 26.21 -6.58 15.09
CA GLY A 50 26.49 -7.67 16.03
C GLY A 50 25.36 -7.99 17.01
N SER A 51 24.21 -7.34 16.94
CA SER A 51 23.12 -7.51 17.89
C SER A 51 22.46 -8.88 17.82
N ARG A 52 22.07 -9.40 18.99
CA ARG A 52 21.36 -10.67 19.10
C ARG A 52 19.95 -10.53 18.52
N ALA A 53 19.56 -11.46 17.63
CA ALA A 53 18.20 -11.55 17.12
C ALA A 53 17.42 -12.68 17.78
N ILE A 54 16.12 -12.46 17.98
CA ILE A 54 15.15 -13.48 18.37
C ILE A 54 13.98 -13.44 17.40
N SER A 55 13.33 -14.59 17.16
CA SER A 55 12.19 -14.65 16.25
C SER A 55 10.96 -14.01 16.88
N TYR A 56 10.25 -13.19 16.07
CA TYR A 56 8.98 -12.56 16.40
C TYR A 56 8.08 -12.53 15.16
N HIS A 57 7.10 -13.41 15.09
CA HIS A 57 6.19 -13.58 13.94
C HIS A 57 4.78 -13.93 14.43
N ASP A 58 3.78 -13.92 13.57
CA ASP A 58 2.36 -14.13 13.89
C ASP A 58 2.10 -15.40 14.73
N HIS A 59 2.90 -16.46 14.54
CA HIS A 59 2.71 -17.72 15.28
C HIS A 59 3.33 -17.72 16.69
N ASN A 60 4.20 -16.75 17.02
CA ASN A 60 4.86 -16.70 18.35
C ASN A 60 4.69 -15.37 19.07
N GLU A 61 4.08 -14.35 18.45
CA GLU A 61 3.94 -13.00 19.04
C GLU A 61 3.24 -13.03 20.41
N GLU A 62 2.32 -13.97 20.64
CA GLU A 62 1.62 -14.09 21.92
C GLU A 62 2.55 -14.44 23.09
N THR A 63 3.49 -15.33 22.85
CA THR A 63 4.49 -15.77 23.88
C THR A 63 5.68 -14.84 23.93
N ARG A 64 6.08 -14.25 22.82
CA ARG A 64 7.26 -13.35 22.73
C ARG A 64 6.99 -11.94 23.23
N THR A 65 5.76 -11.44 23.08
CA THR A 65 5.43 -10.08 23.54
C THR A 65 5.73 -9.88 25.03
N PRO A 66 5.32 -10.76 25.96
CA PRO A 66 5.66 -10.60 27.38
C PRO A 66 7.18 -10.61 27.65
N GLU A 67 7.96 -11.45 26.95
CA GLU A 67 9.42 -11.50 27.08
C GLU A 67 10.06 -10.15 26.68
N LEU A 68 9.65 -9.60 25.53
CA LEU A 68 10.17 -8.32 25.04
C LEU A 68 9.73 -7.14 25.93
N MET A 69 8.50 -7.17 26.43
CA MET A 69 8.01 -6.18 27.38
C MET A 69 8.78 -6.18 28.70
N ALA A 70 9.15 -7.37 29.22
CA ALA A 70 9.99 -7.48 30.42
C ALA A 70 11.37 -6.86 30.18
N ARG A 71 12.00 -7.06 29.03
CA ARG A 71 13.27 -6.43 28.65
C ARG A 71 13.15 -4.90 28.58
N LEU A 72 12.13 -4.40 27.90
CA LEU A 72 11.87 -2.96 27.80
C LEU A 72 11.67 -2.34 29.19
N ALA A 73 10.91 -3.00 30.07
CA ALA A 73 10.71 -2.56 31.46
C ALA A 73 12.00 -2.57 32.28
N ALA A 74 12.92 -3.51 32.03
CA ALA A 74 14.23 -3.59 32.66
C ALA A 74 15.22 -2.51 32.17
N GLY A 75 14.88 -1.78 31.11
CA GLY A 75 15.71 -0.70 30.56
C GLY A 75 16.44 -1.06 29.25
N ASP A 76 16.24 -2.27 28.73
CA ASP A 76 16.82 -2.70 27.46
C ASP A 76 16.10 -1.99 26.28
N ASP A 77 16.87 -1.45 25.34
CA ASP A 77 16.33 -1.04 24.03
C ASP A 77 16.10 -2.29 23.16
N VAL A 78 14.95 -2.33 22.51
CA VAL A 78 14.52 -3.41 21.60
C VAL A 78 14.25 -2.84 20.21
N ALA A 79 14.75 -3.48 19.17
CA ALA A 79 14.34 -3.19 17.79
C ALA A 79 13.38 -4.26 17.29
N LEU A 80 12.34 -3.84 16.57
CA LEU A 80 11.45 -4.70 15.79
C LEU A 80 11.74 -4.50 14.30
N VAL A 81 11.98 -5.58 13.57
CA VAL A 81 12.19 -5.60 12.11
C VAL A 81 11.30 -6.66 11.46
N SER A 82 10.77 -6.37 10.27
CA SER A 82 10.20 -7.37 9.36
C SER A 82 11.26 -7.93 8.42
N ASP A 83 10.90 -8.87 7.58
CA ASP A 83 11.80 -9.43 6.57
C ASP A 83 12.15 -8.39 5.49
N ALA A 84 11.24 -7.45 5.20
CA ALA A 84 11.45 -6.39 4.22
C ALA A 84 10.58 -5.17 4.52
N GLY A 85 11.11 -3.97 4.34
CA GLY A 85 10.36 -2.71 4.47
C GLY A 85 10.09 -2.28 5.91
N THR A 86 8.95 -1.65 6.11
CA THR A 86 8.55 -1.05 7.38
C THR A 86 7.72 -2.07 8.19
N PRO A 87 8.13 -2.42 9.41
CA PRO A 87 7.39 -3.36 10.26
C PRO A 87 5.91 -2.96 10.44
N LEU A 88 5.03 -3.91 10.71
CA LEU A 88 3.58 -3.79 10.86
C LEU A 88 2.80 -3.55 9.54
N ILE A 89 3.47 -3.23 8.46
CA ILE A 89 2.79 -2.96 7.18
C ILE A 89 2.69 -4.26 6.38
N SER A 90 1.67 -5.05 6.65
CA SER A 90 1.47 -6.45 6.23
C SER A 90 2.38 -7.46 6.92
N ASP A 91 2.98 -7.05 8.05
CA ASP A 91 3.97 -7.78 8.82
C ASP A 91 3.56 -7.86 10.30
N PRO A 92 4.12 -8.79 11.10
CA PRO A 92 3.85 -8.90 12.53
C PRO A 92 4.34 -7.67 13.32
N GLY A 93 3.84 -7.50 14.56
CA GLY A 93 4.33 -6.47 15.48
C GLY A 93 3.24 -5.62 16.14
N TYR A 94 2.01 -5.63 15.63
CA TYR A 94 0.93 -4.81 16.18
C TYR A 94 0.68 -5.08 17.68
N ARG A 95 0.74 -6.35 18.12
CA ARG A 95 0.57 -6.74 19.51
C ARG A 95 1.66 -6.13 20.41
N LEU A 96 2.93 -6.17 20.00
CA LEU A 96 4.05 -5.61 20.77
C LEU A 96 3.93 -4.09 20.88
N VAL A 97 3.61 -3.41 19.79
CA VAL A 97 3.42 -1.95 19.76
C VAL A 97 2.28 -1.53 20.68
N ARG A 98 1.15 -2.25 20.64
CA ARG A 98 0.01 -2.00 21.53
C ARG A 98 0.39 -2.16 23.00
N ALA A 99 1.05 -3.27 23.35
CA ALA A 99 1.49 -3.53 24.71
C ALA A 99 2.49 -2.46 25.21
N ALA A 100 3.41 -2.01 24.34
CA ALA A 100 4.36 -0.96 24.68
C ALA A 100 3.66 0.38 24.94
N ILE A 101 2.66 0.76 24.12
CA ILE A 101 1.86 1.97 24.35
C ILE A 101 1.12 1.89 25.68
N GLU A 102 0.44 0.78 25.97
CA GLU A 102 -0.34 0.58 27.18
C GLU A 102 0.55 0.63 28.45
N ALA A 103 1.80 0.19 28.34
CA ALA A 103 2.79 0.25 29.41
C ALA A 103 3.57 1.58 29.50
N GLY A 104 3.27 2.56 28.66
CA GLY A 104 3.98 3.85 28.64
C GLY A 104 5.44 3.75 28.16
N ILE A 105 5.80 2.68 27.45
CA ILE A 105 7.13 2.50 26.86
C ILE A 105 7.31 3.45 25.69
N ARG A 106 8.46 4.10 25.62
CA ARG A 106 8.79 4.96 24.49
C ARG A 106 8.91 4.15 23.20
N ILE A 107 8.23 4.60 22.14
CA ILE A 107 8.33 4.00 20.81
C ILE A 107 8.94 5.02 19.84
N THR A 108 9.87 4.56 19.00
CA THR A 108 10.47 5.36 17.94
C THR A 108 10.39 4.59 16.62
N SER A 109 9.76 5.18 15.61
CA SER A 109 9.79 4.62 14.25
C SER A 109 10.92 5.26 13.45
N LEU A 110 11.76 4.43 12.85
CA LEU A 110 12.84 4.86 11.97
C LEU A 110 12.35 4.76 10.52
N PRO A 111 12.26 5.88 9.80
CA PRO A 111 11.86 5.85 8.39
C PRO A 111 12.90 5.11 7.54
N GLY A 112 12.45 4.47 6.49
CA GLY A 112 13.31 3.75 5.56
C GLY A 112 12.54 3.21 4.36
N ALA A 113 13.01 2.11 3.78
CA ALA A 113 12.46 1.53 2.57
C ALA A 113 10.99 1.08 2.76
N SER A 114 10.20 1.28 1.71
CA SER A 114 8.80 0.86 1.66
C SER A 114 8.39 0.58 0.21
N ALA A 115 7.96 -0.62 -0.09
CA ALA A 115 7.50 -1.00 -1.42
C ALA A 115 6.26 -0.18 -1.86
N ILE A 116 5.42 0.25 -0.91
CA ILE A 116 4.23 1.06 -1.19
C ILE A 116 4.63 2.40 -1.80
N THR A 117 5.45 3.16 -1.09
CA THR A 117 5.85 4.51 -1.53
C THR A 117 6.78 4.46 -2.73
N THR A 118 7.66 3.46 -2.82
CA THR A 118 8.56 3.26 -3.96
C THR A 118 7.76 2.96 -5.24
N ALA A 119 6.82 2.02 -5.19
CA ALA A 119 5.96 1.70 -6.32
C ALA A 119 5.08 2.89 -6.72
N LEU A 120 4.44 3.55 -5.74
CA LEU A 120 3.54 4.67 -5.98
C LEU A 120 4.25 5.85 -6.62
N ALA A 121 5.42 6.24 -6.10
CA ALA A 121 6.20 7.37 -6.62
C ALA A 121 6.63 7.16 -8.07
N ALA A 122 6.97 5.92 -8.45
CA ALA A 122 7.42 5.59 -9.81
C ALA A 122 6.28 5.11 -10.74
N SER A 123 5.04 4.98 -10.25
CA SER A 123 3.93 4.43 -11.04
C SER A 123 3.50 5.30 -12.22
N GLY A 124 3.61 6.63 -12.08
CA GLY A 124 3.04 7.60 -13.02
C GLY A 124 1.55 7.86 -12.79
N LEU A 125 0.95 7.27 -11.74
CA LEU A 125 -0.45 7.49 -11.35
C LEU A 125 -0.53 8.60 -10.26
N PRO A 126 -1.71 9.21 -10.06
CA PRO A 126 -1.88 10.22 -9.01
C PRO A 126 -1.45 9.68 -7.64
N PRO A 127 -0.45 10.27 -6.96
CA PRO A 127 0.05 9.74 -5.71
C PRO A 127 -0.82 10.12 -4.50
N HIS A 128 -1.84 10.95 -4.69
CA HIS A 128 -2.70 11.46 -3.62
C HIS A 128 -4.12 11.73 -4.13
N PRO A 129 -5.16 11.27 -3.40
CA PRO A 129 -5.08 10.30 -2.31
C PRO A 129 -4.72 8.90 -2.81
N PHE A 130 -4.19 8.06 -1.94
CA PHE A 130 -4.01 6.64 -2.24
C PHE A 130 -4.54 5.76 -1.10
N ARG A 131 -4.87 4.51 -1.42
CA ARG A 131 -5.31 3.49 -0.46
C ARG A 131 -4.46 2.24 -0.61
N PHE A 132 -3.86 1.81 0.49
CA PHE A 132 -3.18 0.53 0.56
C PHE A 132 -4.14 -0.58 0.97
N LEU A 133 -4.15 -1.68 0.21
CA LEU A 133 -5.05 -2.82 0.40
C LEU A 133 -4.38 -4.02 1.07
N GLY A 134 -3.07 -3.94 1.35
CA GLY A 134 -2.29 -5.10 1.79
C GLY A 134 -2.12 -6.14 0.69
N PHE A 135 -1.90 -7.40 1.07
CA PHE A 135 -1.97 -8.52 0.14
C PHE A 135 -3.42 -8.80 -0.26
N LEU A 136 -3.66 -8.94 -1.56
CA LEU A 136 -4.98 -9.32 -2.04
C LEU A 136 -5.36 -10.72 -1.51
N PRO A 137 -6.64 -10.94 -1.13
CA PRO A 137 -7.08 -12.23 -0.60
C PRO A 137 -6.79 -13.40 -1.53
N ARG A 138 -6.51 -14.57 -0.94
CA ARG A 138 -6.06 -15.75 -1.69
C ARG A 138 -7.14 -16.34 -2.58
N THR A 139 -8.39 -16.36 -2.13
CA THR A 139 -9.50 -16.94 -2.91
C THR A 139 -10.12 -15.91 -3.84
N ALA A 140 -10.56 -16.32 -5.02
CA ALA A 140 -11.21 -15.44 -6.00
C ALA A 140 -12.43 -14.71 -5.40
N ALA A 141 -13.27 -15.41 -4.63
CA ALA A 141 -14.46 -14.83 -3.99
C ALA A 141 -14.10 -13.72 -3.00
N SER A 142 -13.12 -13.95 -2.09
CA SER A 142 -12.69 -12.94 -1.12
C SER A 142 -11.95 -11.79 -1.79
N ARG A 143 -11.16 -12.07 -2.83
CA ARG A 143 -10.46 -11.06 -3.63
C ARG A 143 -11.45 -10.18 -4.39
N GLY A 144 -12.45 -10.80 -5.01
CA GLY A 144 -13.54 -10.10 -5.67
C GLY A 144 -14.30 -9.18 -4.71
N ALA A 145 -14.65 -9.66 -3.52
CA ALA A 145 -15.31 -8.84 -2.50
C ALA A 145 -14.44 -7.64 -2.05
N ALA A 146 -13.13 -7.86 -1.85
CA ALA A 146 -12.20 -6.80 -1.49
C ALA A 146 -12.10 -5.74 -2.60
N LEU A 147 -11.95 -6.14 -3.87
CA LEU A 147 -11.93 -5.24 -5.01
C LEU A 147 -13.26 -4.49 -5.18
N ALA A 148 -14.39 -5.17 -5.03
CA ALA A 148 -15.71 -4.54 -5.11
C ALA A 148 -15.91 -3.44 -4.06
N SER A 149 -15.37 -3.64 -2.84
CA SER A 149 -15.47 -2.65 -1.76
C SER A 149 -14.77 -1.32 -2.08
N VAL A 150 -13.83 -1.32 -3.03
CA VAL A 150 -13.06 -0.13 -3.48
C VAL A 150 -13.34 0.23 -4.93
N SER A 151 -14.35 -0.37 -5.57
CA SER A 151 -14.64 -0.16 -7.00
C SER A 151 -15.00 1.27 -7.35
N ARG A 152 -15.53 2.04 -6.38
CA ARG A 152 -15.89 3.46 -6.55
C ARG A 152 -14.89 4.42 -5.91
N ASP A 153 -13.77 3.91 -5.40
CA ASP A 153 -12.76 4.74 -4.76
C ASP A 153 -11.99 5.55 -5.82
N GLU A 154 -11.97 6.87 -5.67
CA GLU A 154 -11.23 7.78 -6.54
C GLU A 154 -9.72 7.79 -6.19
N ALA A 155 -9.33 7.23 -5.05
CA ALA A 155 -7.95 7.11 -4.64
C ALA A 155 -7.20 6.09 -5.49
N THR A 156 -5.92 6.32 -5.74
CA THR A 156 -5.03 5.31 -6.31
C THR A 156 -4.91 4.14 -5.34
N LEU A 157 -5.15 2.93 -5.83
CA LEU A 157 -5.09 1.70 -5.04
C LEU A 157 -3.68 1.11 -5.13
N VAL A 158 -3.13 0.68 -4.00
CA VAL A 158 -1.85 -0.03 -3.95
C VAL A 158 -2.06 -1.37 -3.26
N ALA A 159 -1.62 -2.45 -3.87
CA ALA A 159 -1.75 -3.80 -3.31
C ALA A 159 -0.46 -4.61 -3.50
N PHE A 160 -0.19 -5.52 -2.58
CA PHE A 160 0.81 -6.56 -2.77
C PHE A 160 0.17 -7.82 -3.35
N GLU A 161 0.91 -8.53 -4.20
CA GLU A 161 0.44 -9.82 -4.69
C GLU A 161 1.61 -10.80 -4.90
N ALA A 162 1.33 -12.08 -4.64
CA ALA A 162 2.28 -13.14 -4.93
C ALA A 162 2.36 -13.38 -6.45
N PRO A 163 3.57 -13.59 -7.02
CA PRO A 163 3.76 -13.70 -8.47
C PRO A 163 2.84 -14.75 -9.11
N ARG A 164 2.69 -15.93 -8.49
CA ARG A 164 1.85 -17.03 -8.98
C ARG A 164 0.35 -16.73 -9.03
N ARG A 165 -0.11 -15.67 -8.34
CA ARG A 165 -1.53 -15.27 -8.30
C ARG A 165 -1.79 -13.97 -9.07
N LEU A 166 -0.71 -13.33 -9.56
CA LEU A 166 -0.77 -12.01 -10.14
C LEU A 166 -1.68 -11.94 -11.36
N THR A 167 -1.55 -12.89 -12.29
CA THR A 167 -2.38 -12.95 -13.51
C THR A 167 -3.86 -13.05 -13.17
N ASP A 168 -4.24 -13.92 -12.23
CA ASP A 168 -5.63 -14.03 -11.78
C ASP A 168 -6.12 -12.78 -11.06
N ALA A 169 -5.25 -12.16 -10.24
CA ALA A 169 -5.60 -10.93 -9.54
C ALA A 169 -5.84 -9.76 -10.50
N VAL A 170 -5.04 -9.64 -11.57
CA VAL A 170 -5.25 -8.61 -12.60
C VAL A 170 -6.53 -8.88 -13.40
N ARG A 171 -6.83 -10.15 -13.72
CA ARG A 171 -8.08 -10.53 -14.40
C ARG A 171 -9.31 -10.17 -13.57
N ASP A 172 -9.32 -10.49 -12.28
CA ASP A 172 -10.41 -10.12 -11.37
C ASP A 172 -10.51 -8.58 -11.23
N ALA A 173 -9.37 -7.88 -11.23
CA ALA A 173 -9.37 -6.42 -11.16
C ALA A 173 -10.01 -5.78 -12.40
N ILE A 174 -9.77 -6.32 -13.61
CA ILE A 174 -10.44 -5.85 -14.85
C ILE A 174 -11.94 -6.04 -14.74
N GLU A 175 -12.39 -7.21 -14.29
CA GLU A 175 -13.82 -7.53 -14.20
C GLU A 175 -14.57 -6.60 -13.22
N ILE A 176 -13.91 -6.21 -12.11
CA ILE A 176 -14.59 -5.53 -11.00
C ILE A 176 -14.33 -4.02 -10.99
N LEU A 177 -13.14 -3.59 -11.41
CA LEU A 177 -12.70 -2.20 -11.38
C LEU A 177 -12.74 -1.52 -12.76
N ASP A 178 -13.16 -2.22 -13.80
CA ASP A 178 -12.98 -1.85 -15.20
C ASP A 178 -11.49 -1.78 -15.62
N ASP A 179 -11.23 -1.44 -16.90
CA ASP A 179 -9.86 -1.40 -17.46
C ASP A 179 -9.14 -0.09 -17.10
N ARG A 180 -8.78 0.06 -15.82
CA ARG A 180 -8.10 1.25 -15.29
C ARG A 180 -6.63 1.31 -15.69
N GLN A 181 -6.08 2.52 -15.70
CA GLN A 181 -4.64 2.72 -15.75
C GLN A 181 -3.99 2.06 -14.52
N ALA A 182 -2.90 1.36 -14.75
CA ALA A 182 -2.21 0.62 -13.71
C ALA A 182 -0.69 0.60 -13.93
N CYS A 183 0.04 0.30 -12.88
CA CYS A 183 1.46 0.04 -12.92
C CYS A 183 1.76 -1.21 -12.08
N LEU A 184 2.45 -2.16 -12.68
CA LEU A 184 3.00 -3.32 -11.99
C LEU A 184 4.48 -3.07 -11.72
N ALA A 185 4.83 -2.89 -10.45
CA ALA A 185 6.20 -2.76 -9.97
C ALA A 185 6.70 -4.13 -9.48
N ARG A 186 7.80 -4.60 -10.04
CA ARG A 186 8.37 -5.93 -9.75
C ARG A 186 9.81 -5.81 -9.29
N ASN A 187 10.19 -6.61 -8.29
CA ASN A 187 11.56 -6.70 -7.79
C ASN A 187 12.17 -5.33 -7.44
N LEU A 188 11.38 -4.49 -6.79
CA LEU A 188 11.81 -3.13 -6.40
C LEU A 188 13.18 -3.16 -5.71
N THR A 189 14.06 -2.26 -6.11
CA THR A 189 15.45 -2.10 -5.65
C THR A 189 16.39 -3.28 -5.97
N LYS A 190 15.89 -4.38 -6.55
CA LYS A 190 16.70 -5.54 -6.98
C LYS A 190 17.28 -5.35 -8.38
N PRO A 191 18.31 -6.13 -8.79
CA PRO A 191 18.94 -5.99 -10.12
C PRO A 191 17.99 -6.11 -11.32
N HIS A 192 16.83 -6.76 -11.13
CA HIS A 192 15.81 -6.94 -12.16
C HIS A 192 14.54 -6.13 -11.83
N GLU A 193 14.71 -4.96 -11.23
CA GLU A 193 13.61 -4.02 -11.01
C GLU A 193 12.94 -3.66 -12.33
N ARG A 194 11.61 -3.70 -12.34
CA ARG A 194 10.82 -3.39 -13.54
C ARG A 194 9.51 -2.72 -13.16
N TYR A 195 9.15 -1.70 -13.95
CA TYR A 195 7.86 -1.03 -13.91
C TYR A 195 7.14 -1.19 -15.24
N GLN A 196 6.05 -1.94 -15.26
CA GLN A 196 5.17 -2.11 -16.42
C GLN A 196 3.96 -1.18 -16.23
N ARG A 197 3.71 -0.31 -17.20
CA ARG A 197 2.67 0.71 -17.12
C ARG A 197 1.73 0.61 -18.31
N GLY A 198 0.44 0.78 -18.08
CA GLY A 198 -0.60 0.73 -19.10
C GLY A 198 -1.97 0.60 -18.47
N THR A 199 -2.92 0.02 -19.19
CA THR A 199 -4.18 -0.41 -18.61
C THR A 199 -4.03 -1.80 -17.98
N LEU A 200 -4.97 -2.20 -17.12
CA LEU A 200 -5.00 -3.54 -16.56
C LEU A 200 -5.01 -4.62 -17.65
N SER A 201 -5.74 -4.39 -18.76
CA SER A 201 -5.77 -5.32 -19.90
C SER A 201 -4.42 -5.41 -20.62
N THR A 202 -3.69 -4.31 -20.76
CA THR A 202 -2.33 -4.31 -21.30
C THR A 202 -1.40 -5.13 -20.42
N LEU A 203 -1.44 -4.90 -19.08
CA LEU A 203 -0.63 -5.65 -18.13
C LEU A 203 -0.98 -7.15 -18.13
N LEU A 204 -2.26 -7.50 -18.24
CA LEU A 204 -2.70 -8.90 -18.35
C LEU A 204 -2.10 -9.58 -19.57
N SER A 205 -2.18 -8.94 -20.73
CA SER A 205 -1.61 -9.47 -21.98
C SER A 205 -0.09 -9.70 -21.88
N GLU A 206 0.64 -8.75 -21.26
CA GLU A 206 2.07 -8.91 -21.02
C GLU A 206 2.39 -10.08 -20.09
N LEU A 207 1.63 -10.22 -18.97
CA LEU A 207 1.80 -11.30 -18.01
C LEU A 207 1.53 -12.68 -18.62
N GLU A 208 0.50 -12.80 -19.45
CA GLU A 208 0.16 -14.05 -20.17
C GLU A 208 1.24 -14.41 -21.19
N GLY A 209 1.92 -13.44 -21.78
CA GLY A 209 3.03 -13.64 -22.70
C GLY A 209 4.38 -13.98 -22.02
N GLU A 210 4.57 -13.61 -20.74
CA GLU A 210 5.85 -13.84 -20.03
C GLU A 210 6.01 -15.27 -19.48
N GLY A 211 4.94 -16.05 -19.39
CA GLY A 211 4.97 -17.37 -18.77
C GLY A 211 5.00 -17.30 -17.24
N GLU A 212 6.01 -17.92 -16.59
CA GLU A 212 6.07 -17.93 -15.11
C GLU A 212 6.54 -16.58 -14.55
N VAL A 213 5.64 -15.88 -13.85
CA VAL A 213 5.97 -14.65 -13.14
C VAL A 213 6.74 -14.97 -11.85
N ARG A 214 7.89 -14.32 -11.63
CA ARG A 214 8.75 -14.51 -10.45
C ARG A 214 9.01 -13.19 -9.74
N GLY A 215 9.40 -13.29 -8.47
CA GLY A 215 9.81 -12.17 -7.62
C GLY A 215 8.67 -11.58 -6.79
N GLU A 216 8.83 -10.36 -6.34
CA GLU A 216 7.86 -9.64 -5.52
C GLU A 216 7.11 -8.63 -6.38
N CYS A 217 5.80 -8.51 -6.17
CA CYS A 217 4.94 -7.69 -7.00
C CYS A 217 4.14 -6.70 -6.16
N THR A 218 4.20 -5.43 -6.55
CA THR A 218 3.32 -4.36 -6.06
C THR A 218 2.50 -3.85 -7.23
N ILE A 219 1.17 -3.90 -7.10
CA ILE A 219 0.24 -3.39 -8.12
C ILE A 219 -0.23 -2.02 -7.66
N VAL A 220 -0.13 -1.04 -8.55
CA VAL A 220 -0.70 0.31 -8.37
C VAL A 220 -1.78 0.48 -9.43
N ILE A 221 -3.02 0.74 -9.02
CA ILE A 221 -4.19 0.87 -9.91
C ILE A 221 -4.77 2.26 -9.73
N GLY A 222 -5.04 2.95 -10.81
CA GLY A 222 -5.70 4.26 -10.77
C GLY A 222 -7.06 4.20 -10.09
N GLY A 223 -7.43 5.28 -9.43
CA GLY A 223 -8.76 5.40 -8.83
C GLY A 223 -9.88 5.28 -9.87
N ALA A 224 -11.11 5.09 -9.39
CA ALA A 224 -12.27 5.11 -10.25
C ALA A 224 -12.30 6.42 -11.07
N ALA A 225 -12.63 6.33 -12.34
CA ALA A 225 -12.78 7.49 -13.22
C ALA A 225 -14.03 8.31 -12.84
N GLY A 226 -14.25 8.52 -11.56
CA GLY A 226 -15.44 9.11 -10.97
C GLY A 226 -15.32 10.56 -10.58
N GLY A 227 -14.37 11.30 -11.09
CA GLY A 227 -14.32 12.71 -10.71
C GLY A 227 -13.92 13.65 -11.85
N ARG A 228 -12.92 13.33 -12.63
CA ARG A 228 -12.36 14.33 -13.55
C ARG A 228 -12.79 14.16 -15.02
N ALA A 229 -12.82 12.91 -15.53
CA ALA A 229 -13.34 12.65 -16.88
C ALA A 229 -14.86 12.78 -16.89
N ASP A 230 -15.55 12.23 -15.88
CA ASP A 230 -16.98 12.42 -15.69
C ASP A 230 -17.37 13.87 -15.44
N ARG A 231 -16.57 14.66 -14.71
CA ARG A 231 -16.85 16.10 -14.55
C ARG A 231 -16.68 16.88 -15.81
N ALA A 232 -15.74 16.53 -16.68
CA ALA A 232 -15.61 17.18 -17.99
C ALA A 232 -16.77 16.79 -18.92
N ALA A 233 -17.13 15.49 -18.97
CA ALA A 233 -18.29 15.01 -19.72
C ALA A 233 -19.60 15.54 -19.10
N ALA A 234 -19.73 15.52 -17.78
CA ALA A 234 -20.86 16.09 -17.07
C ALA A 234 -21.00 17.60 -17.31
N MET A 235 -19.90 18.33 -17.38
CA MET A 235 -19.90 19.77 -17.69
C MET A 235 -20.32 20.01 -19.13
N ALA A 236 -19.79 19.25 -20.10
CA ALA A 236 -20.15 19.36 -21.49
C ALA A 236 -21.64 19.02 -21.75
N ASP A 237 -22.13 17.92 -21.15
CA ASP A 237 -23.56 17.56 -21.25
C ASP A 237 -24.45 18.62 -20.60
N ALA A 238 -24.05 19.17 -19.44
CA ALA A 238 -24.80 20.22 -18.76
C ALA A 238 -24.82 21.52 -19.55
N GLU A 239 -23.70 21.94 -20.16
CA GLU A 239 -23.62 23.11 -21.02
C GLU A 239 -24.52 22.96 -22.27
N LEU A 240 -24.45 21.79 -22.93
CA LEU A 240 -25.26 21.49 -24.10
C LEU A 240 -26.77 21.52 -23.81
N LEU A 241 -27.18 20.87 -22.72
CA LEU A 241 -28.58 20.80 -22.30
C LEU A 241 -29.14 22.16 -21.85
N LEU A 242 -28.36 22.93 -21.10
CA LEU A 242 -28.76 24.27 -20.68
C LEU A 242 -28.84 25.24 -21.86
N ALA A 243 -27.91 25.16 -22.81
CA ALA A 243 -27.97 25.93 -24.06
C ALA A 243 -29.20 25.56 -24.94
N GLY A 244 -29.61 24.28 -24.86
CA GLY A 244 -30.85 23.78 -25.50
C GLY A 244 -32.13 24.12 -24.75
N GLY A 245 -32.08 24.90 -23.65
CA GLY A 245 -33.25 25.33 -22.88
C GLY A 245 -33.79 24.30 -21.89
N ALA A 246 -33.06 23.23 -21.58
CA ALA A 246 -33.52 22.23 -20.63
C ALA A 246 -33.70 22.81 -19.23
N PRO A 247 -34.76 22.40 -18.47
CA PRO A 247 -34.97 22.85 -17.11
C PRO A 247 -33.79 22.45 -16.20
N ALA A 248 -33.33 23.37 -15.33
CA ALA A 248 -32.21 23.16 -14.44
C ALA A 248 -32.34 21.86 -13.63
N ARG A 249 -33.54 21.53 -13.17
CA ARG A 249 -33.82 20.31 -12.40
C ARG A 249 -33.60 19.04 -13.23
N ALA A 250 -34.05 19.03 -14.48
CA ALA A 250 -33.82 17.88 -15.37
C ALA A 250 -32.33 17.66 -15.65
N VAL A 251 -31.56 18.76 -15.81
CA VAL A 251 -30.10 18.68 -15.99
C VAL A 251 -29.44 18.13 -14.69
N GLN A 252 -29.88 18.59 -13.50
CA GLN A 252 -29.37 18.06 -12.22
C GLN A 252 -29.66 16.56 -12.09
N ASP A 253 -30.88 16.11 -12.37
CA ASP A 253 -31.28 14.70 -12.30
C ASP A 253 -30.45 13.84 -13.27
N LEU A 254 -30.21 14.31 -14.50
CA LEU A 254 -29.36 13.64 -15.47
C LEU A 254 -27.90 13.55 -14.97
N LEU A 255 -27.35 14.62 -14.41
CA LEU A 255 -26.00 14.63 -13.87
C LEU A 255 -25.82 13.62 -12.71
N VAL A 256 -26.85 13.46 -11.88
CA VAL A 256 -26.85 12.45 -10.81
C VAL A 256 -26.96 11.04 -11.38
N GLN A 257 -27.87 10.81 -12.33
CA GLN A 257 -28.16 9.47 -12.86
C GLN A 257 -27.08 8.97 -13.82
N ARG A 258 -26.62 9.83 -14.75
CA ARG A 258 -25.69 9.43 -15.80
C ARG A 258 -24.23 9.59 -15.43
N HIS A 259 -23.89 10.65 -14.68
CA HIS A 259 -22.51 10.97 -14.32
C HIS A 259 -22.18 10.67 -12.86
N GLY A 260 -23.11 10.13 -12.08
CA GLY A 260 -22.86 9.73 -10.69
C GLY A 260 -22.55 10.89 -9.74
N LEU A 261 -22.84 12.14 -10.12
CA LEU A 261 -22.60 13.29 -9.25
C LEU A 261 -23.51 13.25 -8.02
N SER A 262 -23.02 13.70 -6.88
CA SER A 262 -23.90 13.95 -5.73
C SER A 262 -24.91 15.05 -6.06
N LYS A 263 -26.11 15.03 -5.47
CA LYS A 263 -27.14 16.08 -5.66
C LYS A 263 -26.58 17.49 -5.43
N ARG A 264 -25.72 17.63 -4.41
CA ARG A 264 -25.05 18.91 -4.08
C ARG A 264 -24.06 19.34 -5.18
N ALA A 265 -23.28 18.40 -5.74
CA ALA A 265 -22.34 18.69 -6.81
C ALA A 265 -23.05 19.03 -8.13
N ALA A 266 -24.12 18.30 -8.48
CA ALA A 266 -24.94 18.58 -9.67
C ALA A 266 -25.61 19.97 -9.55
N TYR A 267 -26.17 20.31 -8.39
CA TYR A 267 -26.74 21.62 -8.13
C TYR A 267 -25.70 22.75 -8.29
N ALA A 268 -24.54 22.62 -7.67
CA ALA A 268 -23.47 23.62 -7.76
C ALA A 268 -22.94 23.80 -9.20
N LEU A 269 -22.85 22.72 -9.98
CA LEU A 269 -22.43 22.78 -11.38
C LEU A 269 -23.46 23.55 -12.24
N VAL A 270 -24.74 23.20 -12.13
CA VAL A 270 -25.82 23.87 -12.88
C VAL A 270 -25.93 25.34 -12.49
N LEU A 271 -25.81 25.69 -11.21
CA LEU A 271 -25.83 27.08 -10.73
C LEU A 271 -24.69 27.90 -11.34
N ARG A 272 -23.48 27.32 -11.36
CA ARG A 272 -22.28 27.98 -11.95
C ARG A 272 -22.42 28.21 -13.44
N LEU A 273 -23.04 27.30 -14.18
CA LEU A 273 -23.25 27.42 -15.62
C LEU A 273 -24.35 28.43 -15.99
N ARG A 274 -25.35 28.59 -15.13
CA ARG A 274 -26.45 29.57 -15.35
C ARG A 274 -26.08 30.99 -14.90
N GLY A 275 -25.03 31.15 -14.12
CA GLY A 275 -24.50 32.47 -13.69
C GLY A 275 -23.48 33.06 -14.65
N ARG A 276 -23.17 32.36 -15.76
CA ARG A 276 -22.37 32.87 -16.88
C ARG A 276 -23.31 33.36 -17.97
#